data_597a4ce3617f81b4d82b0b08697e5f18
#
_entry.id   597a4ce3617f81b4d82b0b08697e5f18
#
_cell.length_a   1.000
_cell.length_b   1.000
_cell.length_c   1.000
_cell.angle_alpha   90.00
_cell.angle_beta   90.00
_cell.angle_gamma   90.00
#
_symmetry.space_group_name_H-M   'P 1'
#
loop_
_entity.id
_entity.type
_entity.pdbx_description
1 polymer ?
#
loop_
_entity_poly.entity_id
_entity_poly.type
_entity_poly.pdbx_seq_one_letter_code
_entity_poly.pdbx_strand_id
1 'polypeptide(L)'
;AKYLFAQTININGQQVEIKLVDNFQTVDENCINLCLNTIQGLHTSLNVPKENAVTYDDFAEHRVVLISDEAHHTNTATKKGKNTIVDSSPTIPGIEVESTEDWESTVIKIFHRNEANVLLEFTATEDFQDANIADKYENKVIFDYPLKKFREDGYSKEISVIQSDMSPIDKAIQCVLLSQYKRKLFSSIHQDIKPVIMLKSKTIAENKRFYDEFINTIKFLSVEDIEL
;
A
#
# COMPACT_ATOMS: atom_id res chain seq x y z
N ALA A 1 9.21 9.62 -9.88
CA ALA A 1 9.60 8.41 -10.65
C ALA A 1 10.87 8.63 -11.47
N LYS A 2 11.11 9.84 -12.00
CA LYS A 2 12.26 10.13 -12.91
C LYS A 2 13.65 9.75 -12.37
N TYR A 3 13.79 9.54 -11.07
CA TYR A 3 15.08 9.24 -10.42
C TYR A 3 15.16 7.84 -9.79
N LEU A 4 14.10 7.04 -9.89
CA LEU A 4 14.04 5.72 -9.24
C LEU A 4 14.54 4.59 -10.14
N PHE A 5 14.58 4.80 -11.46
CA PHE A 5 14.94 3.76 -12.41
C PHE A 5 16.14 4.17 -13.25
N ALA A 6 17.07 3.24 -13.45
CA ALA A 6 18.05 3.37 -14.51
C ALA A 6 17.30 3.41 -15.86
N GLN A 7 17.73 4.25 -16.79
CA GLN A 7 17.14 4.30 -18.13
C GLN A 7 17.43 3.04 -18.94
N THR A 8 18.48 2.33 -18.59
CA THR A 8 18.91 1.08 -19.22
C THR A 8 19.36 0.09 -18.17
N ILE A 9 19.11 -1.17 -18.42
CA ILE A 9 19.63 -2.31 -17.62
C ILE A 9 20.41 -3.25 -18.53
N ASN A 10 21.38 -3.96 -17.97
CA ASN A 10 22.12 -4.98 -18.70
C ASN A 10 21.51 -6.36 -18.40
N ILE A 11 21.00 -7.02 -19.43
CA ILE A 11 20.45 -8.38 -19.34
C ILE A 11 21.32 -9.27 -20.24
N ASN A 12 22.07 -10.19 -19.65
CA ASN A 12 22.94 -11.12 -20.36
C ASN A 12 23.92 -10.46 -21.35
N GLY A 13 24.44 -9.27 -21.00
CA GLY A 13 25.36 -8.52 -21.84
C GLY A 13 24.70 -7.57 -22.83
N GLN A 14 23.38 -7.57 -22.94
CA GLN A 14 22.63 -6.63 -23.78
C GLN A 14 22.08 -5.49 -22.94
N GLN A 15 22.23 -4.27 -23.42
CA GLN A 15 21.58 -3.11 -22.82
C GLN A 15 20.14 -3.04 -23.31
N VAL A 16 19.20 -3.06 -22.36
CA VAL A 16 17.76 -2.95 -22.60
C VAL A 16 17.27 -1.64 -22.00
N GLU A 17 16.59 -0.84 -22.79
CA GLU A 17 15.99 0.43 -22.36
C GLU A 17 14.72 0.17 -21.54
N ILE A 18 14.47 1.01 -20.53
CA ILE A 18 13.21 1.03 -19.76
C ILE A 18 12.43 2.29 -20.15
N LYS A 19 11.26 2.11 -20.72
CA LYS A 19 10.35 3.19 -21.11
C LYS A 19 9.15 3.25 -20.18
N LEU A 20 8.88 4.43 -19.62
CA LEU A 20 7.63 4.69 -18.91
C LEU A 20 6.53 4.97 -19.95
N VAL A 21 5.46 4.20 -19.90
CA VAL A 21 4.29 4.32 -20.78
C VAL A 21 3.03 4.58 -19.96
N ASP A 22 2.06 5.26 -20.57
CA ASP A 22 0.76 5.53 -19.91
C ASP A 22 -0.16 4.30 -19.95
N ASN A 23 -0.02 3.47 -21.00
CA ASN A 23 -0.77 2.22 -21.16
C ASN A 23 0.01 1.28 -22.10
N PHE A 24 -0.53 0.08 -22.36
CA PHE A 24 0.09 -0.92 -23.24
C PHE A 24 -0.49 -0.99 -24.65
N GLN A 25 -1.26 -0.01 -25.10
CA GLN A 25 -1.77 0.04 -26.48
C GLN A 25 -0.67 0.33 -27.51
N THR A 26 0.39 1.04 -27.08
CA THR A 26 1.55 1.30 -27.94
C THR A 26 2.82 0.95 -27.16
N VAL A 27 3.33 -0.24 -27.38
CA VAL A 27 4.55 -0.74 -26.74
C VAL A 27 5.72 -0.75 -27.73
N ASP A 28 6.93 -0.63 -27.22
CA ASP A 28 8.15 -0.86 -27.98
C ASP A 28 8.71 -2.24 -27.61
N GLU A 29 8.66 -3.17 -28.55
CA GLU A 29 9.06 -4.57 -28.32
C GLU A 29 10.55 -4.74 -27.95
N ASN A 30 11.38 -3.75 -28.27
CA ASN A 30 12.81 -3.75 -27.96
C ASN A 30 13.12 -3.20 -26.57
N CYS A 31 12.14 -2.76 -25.81
CA CYS A 31 12.26 -2.11 -24.53
C CYS A 31 11.44 -2.81 -23.45
N ILE A 32 11.78 -2.56 -22.20
CA ILE A 32 10.89 -2.87 -21.09
C ILE A 32 9.93 -1.69 -20.95
N ASN A 33 8.65 -1.94 -21.25
CA ASN A 33 7.61 -0.93 -21.10
C ASN A 33 7.07 -0.99 -19.67
N LEU A 34 7.23 0.09 -18.91
CA LEU A 34 6.79 0.21 -17.51
C LEU A 34 5.57 1.11 -17.44
N CYS A 35 4.45 0.56 -17.00
CA CYS A 35 3.24 1.32 -16.71
C CYS A 35 3.02 1.39 -15.20
N LEU A 36 2.92 2.60 -14.65
CA LEU A 36 2.63 2.82 -13.23
C LEU A 36 1.18 3.27 -13.08
N ASN A 37 0.40 2.53 -12.33
CA ASN A 37 -0.99 2.86 -12.10
C ASN A 37 -1.38 2.60 -10.65
N THR A 38 -2.46 3.25 -10.18
CA THR A 38 -3.11 2.86 -8.93
C THR A 38 -4.12 1.77 -9.25
N ILE A 39 -4.38 0.89 -8.28
CA ILE A 39 -5.37 -0.18 -8.48
C ILE A 39 -6.76 0.38 -8.77
N GLN A 40 -7.14 1.51 -8.14
CA GLN A 40 -8.39 2.21 -8.43
C GLN A 40 -8.44 2.74 -9.87
N GLY A 41 -7.33 3.35 -10.33
CA GLY A 41 -7.21 3.87 -11.68
C GLY A 41 -7.31 2.77 -12.73
N LEU A 42 -6.60 1.67 -12.53
CA LEU A 42 -6.62 0.50 -13.40
C LEU A 42 -8.01 -0.14 -13.45
N HIS A 43 -8.63 -0.38 -12.29
CA HIS A 43 -9.98 -0.93 -12.19
C HIS A 43 -11.01 -0.05 -12.90
N THR A 44 -10.98 1.26 -12.67
CA THR A 44 -11.88 2.21 -13.32
C THR A 44 -11.68 2.24 -14.84
N SER A 45 -10.42 2.24 -15.29
CA SER A 45 -10.09 2.28 -16.72
C SER A 45 -10.58 1.05 -17.48
N LEU A 46 -10.57 -0.14 -16.84
CA LEU A 46 -10.96 -1.40 -17.45
C LEU A 46 -12.46 -1.70 -17.36
N ASN A 47 -13.13 -1.20 -16.32
CA ASN A 47 -14.53 -1.57 -16.07
C ASN A 47 -15.53 -0.43 -16.35
N VAL A 48 -15.06 0.80 -16.61
CA VAL A 48 -15.92 1.91 -17.02
C VAL A 48 -15.73 2.18 -18.52
N PRO A 49 -16.74 1.91 -19.36
CA PRO A 49 -16.64 2.11 -20.81
C PRO A 49 -16.30 3.57 -21.16
N LYS A 50 -15.25 3.75 -21.96
CA LYS A 50 -14.84 5.04 -22.53
C LYS A 50 -14.34 4.80 -23.96
N GLU A 51 -14.50 5.78 -24.84
CA GLU A 51 -13.84 5.75 -26.14
C GLU A 51 -12.33 5.66 -25.98
N ASN A 52 -11.68 4.80 -26.73
CA ASN A 52 -10.22 4.55 -26.67
C ASN A 52 -9.71 4.15 -25.27
N ALA A 53 -10.55 3.53 -24.45
CA ALA A 53 -10.12 3.00 -23.16
C ALA A 53 -9.29 1.73 -23.34
N VAL A 54 -8.39 1.50 -22.39
CA VAL A 54 -7.66 0.23 -22.24
C VAL A 54 -8.68 -0.87 -21.94
N THR A 55 -8.53 -2.01 -22.58
CA THR A 55 -9.39 -3.18 -22.40
C THR A 55 -8.58 -4.37 -21.86
N TYR A 56 -9.25 -5.41 -21.40
CA TYR A 56 -8.57 -6.63 -20.99
C TYR A 56 -7.87 -7.33 -22.16
N ASP A 57 -8.32 -7.12 -23.40
CA ASP A 57 -7.73 -7.74 -24.59
C ASP A 57 -6.36 -7.13 -24.92
N ASP A 58 -6.12 -5.87 -24.57
CA ASP A 58 -4.81 -5.24 -24.68
C ASP A 58 -3.71 -5.97 -23.86
N PHE A 59 -4.12 -6.75 -22.86
CA PHE A 59 -3.20 -7.57 -22.05
C PHE A 59 -3.04 -9.01 -22.57
N ALA A 60 -3.83 -9.44 -23.55
CA ALA A 60 -3.72 -10.78 -24.11
C ALA A 60 -2.58 -10.90 -25.13
N GLU A 61 -2.28 -9.82 -25.83
CA GLU A 61 -1.27 -9.78 -26.90
C GLU A 61 0.17 -9.69 -26.36
N HIS A 62 0.34 -9.30 -25.13
CA HIS A 62 1.64 -9.07 -24.51
C HIS A 62 1.88 -9.94 -23.29
N ARG A 63 3.15 -10.26 -23.05
CA ARG A 63 3.58 -10.88 -21.80
C ARG A 63 3.73 -9.80 -20.74
N VAL A 64 2.91 -9.83 -19.70
CA VAL A 64 2.86 -8.82 -18.65
C VAL A 64 3.39 -9.37 -17.33
N VAL A 65 4.23 -8.59 -16.67
CA VAL A 65 4.60 -8.81 -15.26
C VAL A 65 3.84 -7.80 -14.42
N LEU A 66 2.88 -8.28 -13.65
CA LEU A 66 2.13 -7.50 -12.68
C LEU A 66 2.93 -7.45 -11.37
N ILE A 67 3.21 -6.25 -10.87
CA ILE A 67 3.88 -6.04 -9.59
C ILE A 67 2.92 -5.25 -8.71
N SER A 68 2.38 -5.91 -7.68
CA SER A 68 1.44 -5.32 -6.73
C SER A 68 2.15 -5.01 -5.42
N ASP A 69 2.22 -3.74 -5.06
CA ASP A 69 2.66 -3.30 -3.74
C ASP A 69 1.44 -3.20 -2.81
N GLU A 70 1.65 -3.44 -1.52
CA GLU A 70 0.59 -3.50 -0.50
C GLU A 70 -0.54 -4.46 -0.88
N ALA A 71 -0.19 -5.65 -1.38
CA ALA A 71 -1.12 -6.61 -1.97
C ALA A 71 -2.23 -7.06 -1.01
N HIS A 72 -2.06 -6.90 0.32
CA HIS A 72 -3.13 -7.17 1.30
C HIS A 72 -4.39 -6.32 1.07
N HIS A 73 -4.30 -5.17 0.40
CA HIS A 73 -5.47 -4.36 0.04
C HIS A 73 -6.30 -5.00 -1.09
N THR A 74 -5.70 -5.84 -1.92
CA THR A 74 -6.41 -6.56 -3.00
C THR A 74 -7.06 -7.87 -2.52
N ASN A 75 -6.75 -8.35 -1.32
CA ASN A 75 -7.24 -9.62 -0.78
C ASN A 75 -8.60 -9.54 -0.06
N THR A 76 -9.39 -8.50 -0.32
CA THR A 76 -10.68 -8.29 0.38
C THR A 76 -11.72 -9.36 0.02
N ALA A 77 -11.77 -9.78 -1.23
CA ALA A 77 -12.69 -10.83 -1.70
C ALA A 77 -12.26 -12.20 -1.15
N THR A 78 -10.97 -12.49 -1.19
CA THR A 78 -10.39 -13.72 -0.63
C THR A 78 -10.73 -13.85 0.86
N LYS A 79 -10.53 -12.82 1.67
CA LYS A 79 -10.89 -12.82 3.11
C LYS A 79 -12.38 -13.05 3.37
N LYS A 80 -13.25 -12.66 2.45
CA LYS A 80 -14.70 -12.91 2.55
C LYS A 80 -15.12 -14.30 2.05
N GLY A 81 -14.18 -15.17 1.70
CA GLY A 81 -14.45 -16.50 1.16
C GLY A 81 -15.11 -16.48 -0.22
N LYS A 82 -15.03 -15.35 -0.92
CA LYS A 82 -15.48 -15.27 -2.32
C LYS A 82 -14.39 -15.85 -3.21
N ASN A 83 -14.66 -17.00 -3.82
CA ASN A 83 -13.78 -17.53 -4.86
C ASN A 83 -13.77 -16.54 -6.02
N THR A 84 -12.63 -15.95 -6.29
CA THR A 84 -12.36 -15.11 -7.46
C THR A 84 -12.17 -15.96 -8.75
N ILE A 85 -12.87 -17.10 -8.84
CA ILE A 85 -12.94 -17.84 -10.09
C ILE A 85 -13.79 -17.00 -11.02
N VAL A 86 -13.15 -16.39 -11.98
CA VAL A 86 -13.81 -15.72 -13.09
C VAL A 86 -14.59 -16.77 -13.85
N ASP A 87 -15.87 -16.88 -13.53
CA ASP A 87 -16.79 -17.69 -14.33
C ASP A 87 -16.94 -16.99 -15.69
N SER A 88 -16.34 -17.61 -16.71
CA SER A 88 -16.44 -17.16 -18.08
C SER A 88 -17.79 -17.56 -18.72
N SER A 89 -18.83 -17.74 -17.92
CA SER A 89 -20.16 -18.02 -18.38
C SER A 89 -20.78 -16.81 -19.08
N PRO A 90 -21.38 -16.94 -20.25
CA PRO A 90 -22.00 -15.83 -20.96
C PRO A 90 -23.15 -15.26 -20.14
N THR A 91 -23.12 -13.97 -19.92
CA THR A 91 -24.15 -13.22 -19.20
C THR A 91 -25.50 -13.39 -19.90
N ILE A 92 -26.50 -13.92 -19.21
CA ILE A 92 -27.87 -14.01 -19.72
C ILE A 92 -28.45 -12.59 -19.74
N PRO A 93 -28.95 -12.08 -20.88
CA PRO A 93 -29.51 -10.74 -20.94
C PRO A 93 -30.74 -10.62 -20.03
N GLY A 94 -30.74 -9.67 -19.12
CA GLY A 94 -31.89 -9.33 -18.26
C GLY A 94 -31.73 -9.64 -16.77
N ILE A 95 -30.60 -10.16 -16.30
CA ILE A 95 -30.26 -10.24 -14.89
C ILE A 95 -29.18 -9.19 -14.62
N GLU A 96 -29.56 -8.11 -13.94
CA GLU A 96 -28.61 -7.20 -13.32
C GLU A 96 -27.95 -7.96 -12.14
N VAL A 97 -26.85 -8.67 -12.46
CA VAL A 97 -25.92 -9.10 -11.43
C VAL A 97 -25.21 -7.81 -11.03
N GLU A 98 -25.47 -7.30 -9.82
CA GLU A 98 -24.57 -6.34 -9.20
C GLU A 98 -23.17 -6.95 -9.19
N SER A 99 -22.40 -6.64 -10.23
CA SER A 99 -21.00 -7.04 -10.32
C SER A 99 -20.25 -6.25 -9.28
N THR A 100 -20.13 -6.80 -8.08
CA THR A 100 -19.11 -6.37 -7.13
C THR A 100 -17.74 -6.81 -7.67
N GLU A 101 -17.39 -6.31 -8.87
CA GLU A 101 -16.05 -6.43 -9.37
C GLU A 101 -15.16 -5.63 -8.44
N ASP A 102 -14.38 -6.33 -7.65
CA ASP A 102 -13.42 -5.73 -6.76
C ASP A 102 -12.05 -5.63 -7.45
N TRP A 103 -11.13 -4.98 -6.76
CA TRP A 103 -9.78 -4.79 -7.27
C TRP A 103 -9.04 -6.10 -7.51
N GLU A 104 -9.29 -7.11 -6.67
CA GLU A 104 -8.69 -8.43 -6.80
C GLU A 104 -9.11 -9.09 -8.11
N SER A 105 -10.40 -9.08 -8.44
CA SER A 105 -10.90 -9.66 -9.69
C SER A 105 -10.28 -8.99 -10.92
N THR A 106 -10.04 -7.67 -10.88
CA THR A 106 -9.39 -6.95 -11.98
C THR A 106 -7.96 -7.44 -12.22
N VAL A 107 -7.15 -7.59 -11.16
CA VAL A 107 -5.79 -8.09 -11.26
C VAL A 107 -5.77 -9.53 -11.78
N ILE A 108 -6.64 -10.38 -11.26
CA ILE A 108 -6.75 -11.79 -11.66
C ILE A 108 -7.22 -11.94 -13.11
N LYS A 109 -8.17 -11.11 -13.57
CA LYS A 109 -8.59 -11.08 -14.98
C LYS A 109 -7.43 -10.74 -15.92
N ILE A 110 -6.61 -9.73 -15.58
CA ILE A 110 -5.42 -9.40 -16.38
C ILE A 110 -4.43 -10.56 -16.35
N PHE A 111 -4.15 -11.12 -15.18
CA PHE A 111 -3.20 -12.22 -15.01
C PHE A 111 -3.55 -13.42 -15.90
N HIS A 112 -4.83 -13.79 -15.99
CA HIS A 112 -5.30 -14.92 -16.77
C HIS A 112 -5.46 -14.65 -18.28
N ARG A 113 -5.23 -13.42 -18.76
CA ARG A 113 -5.32 -13.12 -20.20
C ARG A 113 -4.22 -13.77 -21.04
N ASN A 114 -3.09 -14.05 -20.44
CA ASN A 114 -1.98 -14.71 -21.11
C ASN A 114 -1.29 -15.69 -20.13
N GLU A 115 -1.07 -16.93 -20.54
CA GLU A 115 -0.45 -17.96 -19.71
C GLU A 115 1.01 -17.62 -19.32
N ALA A 116 1.67 -16.74 -20.08
CA ALA A 116 3.02 -16.28 -19.81
C ALA A 116 3.08 -15.08 -18.82
N ASN A 117 1.94 -14.56 -18.39
CA ASN A 117 1.89 -13.49 -17.42
C ASN A 117 2.41 -13.94 -16.05
N VAL A 118 3.01 -13.01 -15.33
CA VAL A 118 3.52 -13.23 -13.98
C VAL A 118 2.89 -12.21 -13.04
N LEU A 119 2.44 -12.67 -11.88
CA LEU A 119 1.95 -11.82 -10.79
C LEU A 119 2.89 -11.93 -9.59
N LEU A 120 3.48 -10.81 -9.21
CA LEU A 120 4.33 -10.68 -8.03
C LEU A 120 3.61 -9.77 -7.03
N GLU A 121 3.29 -10.30 -5.87
CA GLU A 121 2.60 -9.60 -4.80
C GLU A 121 3.56 -9.33 -3.64
N PHE A 122 3.66 -8.07 -3.24
CA PHE A 122 4.50 -7.62 -2.13
C PHE A 122 3.62 -7.04 -1.02
N THR A 123 3.83 -7.47 0.20
CA THR A 123 3.16 -6.92 1.38
C THR A 123 3.96 -7.19 2.64
N ALA A 124 3.91 -6.27 3.59
CA ALA A 124 4.51 -6.45 4.92
C ALA A 124 3.52 -6.97 5.97
N THR A 125 2.23 -7.04 5.64
CA THR A 125 1.15 -7.22 6.63
C THR A 125 0.12 -8.27 6.23
N GLU A 126 0.53 -9.32 5.50
CA GLU A 126 -0.41 -10.39 5.17
C GLU A 126 -0.76 -11.24 6.39
N ASP A 127 -2.04 -11.54 6.52
CA ASP A 127 -2.57 -12.30 7.64
C ASP A 127 -2.74 -13.79 7.28
N PHE A 128 -1.67 -14.54 7.38
CA PHE A 128 -1.68 -16.00 7.15
C PHE A 128 -2.44 -16.81 8.22
N GLN A 129 -3.00 -16.16 9.27
CA GLN A 129 -3.92 -16.83 10.19
C GLN A 129 -5.33 -16.93 9.61
N ASP A 130 -5.66 -16.08 8.63
CA ASP A 130 -6.87 -16.24 7.83
C ASP A 130 -6.73 -17.44 6.89
N ALA A 131 -7.64 -18.42 7.02
CA ALA A 131 -7.56 -19.67 6.28
C ALA A 131 -7.66 -19.46 4.75
N ASN A 132 -8.44 -18.49 4.29
CA ASN A 132 -8.59 -18.21 2.87
C ASN A 132 -7.32 -17.59 2.27
N ILE A 133 -6.64 -16.76 3.06
CA ILE A 133 -5.36 -16.17 2.67
C ILE A 133 -4.26 -17.24 2.65
N ALA A 134 -4.21 -18.08 3.66
CA ALA A 134 -3.26 -19.19 3.72
C ALA A 134 -3.41 -20.13 2.50
N ASP A 135 -4.65 -20.48 2.14
CA ASP A 135 -4.96 -21.32 0.98
C ASP A 135 -4.57 -20.64 -0.35
N LYS A 136 -4.90 -19.35 -0.51
CA LYS A 136 -4.52 -18.57 -1.72
C LYS A 136 -3.02 -18.60 -1.98
N TYR A 137 -2.22 -18.48 -0.92
CA TYR A 137 -0.76 -18.38 -1.02
C TYR A 137 -0.02 -19.69 -0.73
N GLU A 138 -0.73 -20.80 -0.56
CA GLU A 138 -0.11 -22.10 -0.34
C GLU A 138 0.90 -22.42 -1.45
N ASN A 139 2.13 -22.73 -1.05
CA ASN A 139 3.27 -23.01 -1.94
C ASN A 139 3.65 -21.86 -2.92
N LYS A 140 3.17 -20.62 -2.68
CA LYS A 140 3.46 -19.45 -3.55
C LYS A 140 4.33 -18.41 -2.87
N VAL A 141 4.54 -18.49 -1.56
CA VAL A 141 5.38 -17.56 -0.81
C VAL A 141 6.85 -17.86 -1.13
N ILE A 142 7.50 -16.93 -1.82
CA ILE A 142 8.92 -17.06 -2.21
C ILE A 142 9.88 -16.39 -1.23
N PHE A 143 9.39 -15.45 -0.42
CA PHE A 143 10.17 -14.76 0.59
C PHE A 143 9.28 -14.35 1.76
N ASP A 144 9.66 -14.74 2.97
CA ASP A 144 8.99 -14.35 4.22
C ASP A 144 10.01 -13.75 5.19
N TYR A 145 9.78 -12.48 5.55
CA TYR A 145 10.64 -11.74 6.48
C TYR A 145 9.77 -10.96 7.48
N PRO A 146 9.26 -11.66 8.51
CA PRO A 146 8.31 -11.08 9.44
C PRO A 146 8.93 -9.94 10.27
N LEU A 147 8.10 -9.00 10.70
CA LEU A 147 8.50 -7.85 11.49
C LEU A 147 9.31 -8.23 12.74
N LYS A 148 9.02 -9.39 13.34
CA LYS A 148 9.78 -9.93 14.47
C LYS A 148 11.25 -10.11 14.10
N LYS A 149 11.53 -10.79 12.98
CA LYS A 149 12.88 -11.02 12.49
C LYS A 149 13.58 -9.72 12.09
N PHE A 150 12.85 -8.82 11.43
CA PHE A 150 13.35 -7.49 11.08
C PHE A 150 13.81 -6.69 12.31
N ARG A 151 13.12 -6.82 13.44
CA ARG A 151 13.51 -6.21 14.71
C ARG A 151 14.70 -6.92 15.35
N GLU A 152 14.71 -8.24 15.35
CA GLU A 152 15.82 -9.06 15.90
C GLU A 152 17.14 -8.79 15.16
N ASP A 153 17.06 -8.56 13.85
CA ASP A 153 18.20 -8.21 13.00
C ASP A 153 18.62 -6.72 13.15
N GLY A 154 17.93 -5.93 13.98
CA GLY A 154 18.31 -4.54 14.29
C GLY A 154 17.89 -3.49 13.28
N TYR A 155 17.06 -3.82 12.29
CA TYR A 155 16.60 -2.89 11.25
C TYR A 155 15.45 -1.98 11.68
N SER A 156 14.79 -2.26 12.79
CA SER A 156 13.75 -1.37 13.33
C SER A 156 14.08 -0.93 14.76
N LYS A 157 13.50 0.20 15.13
CA LYS A 157 13.52 0.69 16.52
C LYS A 157 12.59 -0.18 17.37
N GLU A 158 12.90 -0.27 18.66
CA GLU A 158 12.00 -0.88 19.62
C GLU A 158 10.73 -0.05 19.79
N ILE A 159 9.59 -0.73 19.87
CA ILE A 159 8.29 -0.11 20.04
C ILE A 159 7.88 -0.31 21.50
N SER A 160 7.71 0.80 22.22
CA SER A 160 7.13 0.82 23.56
C SER A 160 5.69 1.34 23.47
N VAL A 161 4.75 0.58 24.00
CA VAL A 161 3.34 0.97 24.04
C VAL A 161 3.04 1.54 25.42
N ILE A 162 2.55 2.78 25.46
CA ILE A 162 2.07 3.42 26.68
C ILE A 162 0.55 3.51 26.57
N GLN A 163 -0.13 2.83 27.49
CA GLN A 163 -1.59 2.93 27.61
C GLN A 163 -1.95 4.03 28.61
N SER A 164 -3.00 4.79 28.31
CA SER A 164 -3.48 5.86 29.16
C SER A 164 -4.98 6.07 28.93
N ASP A 165 -5.72 6.32 29.98
CA ASP A 165 -7.17 6.64 29.98
C ASP A 165 -7.44 8.16 29.86
N MET A 166 -6.40 8.96 29.66
CA MET A 166 -6.48 10.41 29.48
C MET A 166 -7.27 10.78 28.22
N SER A 167 -7.74 12.03 28.17
CA SER A 167 -8.37 12.58 26.97
C SER A 167 -7.40 12.59 25.77
N PRO A 168 -7.90 12.62 24.53
CA PRO A 168 -7.03 12.72 23.34
C PRO A 168 -6.08 13.91 23.36
N ILE A 169 -6.52 15.05 23.90
CA ILE A 169 -5.71 16.27 24.03
C ILE A 169 -4.60 16.07 25.07
N ASP A 170 -4.91 15.51 26.23
CA ASP A 170 -3.93 15.26 27.27
C ASP A 170 -2.88 14.26 26.81
N LYS A 171 -3.29 13.21 26.08
CA LYS A 171 -2.35 12.27 25.43
C LYS A 171 -1.40 12.98 24.46
N ALA A 172 -1.92 13.93 23.68
CA ALA A 172 -1.08 14.70 22.76
C ALA A 172 -0.10 15.61 23.51
N ILE A 173 -0.53 16.25 24.60
CA ILE A 173 0.34 17.03 25.48
C ILE A 173 1.40 16.15 26.09
N GLN A 174 1.04 14.99 26.60
CA GLN A 174 1.99 14.00 27.13
C GLN A 174 3.04 13.60 26.07
N CYS A 175 2.62 13.40 24.82
CA CYS A 175 3.57 13.14 23.72
C CYS A 175 4.54 14.31 23.50
N VAL A 176 4.07 15.57 23.61
CA VAL A 176 4.94 16.75 23.51
C VAL A 176 5.96 16.76 24.63
N LEU A 177 5.53 16.55 25.88
CA LEU A 177 6.43 16.50 27.05
C LEU A 177 7.49 15.40 26.91
N LEU A 178 7.07 14.19 26.54
CA LEU A 178 7.98 13.06 26.27
C LEU A 178 8.96 13.37 25.13
N SER A 179 8.49 14.03 24.08
CA SER A 179 9.33 14.48 22.97
C SER A 179 10.41 15.47 23.43
N GLN A 180 10.03 16.47 24.22
CA GLN A 180 10.98 17.44 24.78
C GLN A 180 11.95 16.81 25.77
N TYR A 181 11.47 15.92 26.63
CA TYR A 181 12.33 15.14 27.51
C TYR A 181 13.38 14.34 26.73
N LYS A 182 12.95 13.57 25.73
CA LYS A 182 13.87 12.82 24.85
C LYS A 182 14.87 13.73 24.15
N ARG A 183 14.43 14.89 23.66
CA ARG A 183 15.32 15.87 23.02
C ARG A 183 16.41 16.35 23.98
N LYS A 184 16.05 16.70 25.21
CA LYS A 184 17.01 17.09 26.26
C LYS A 184 17.98 15.95 26.59
N LEU A 185 17.47 14.72 26.68
CA LEU A 185 18.30 13.55 26.96
C LEU A 185 19.32 13.32 25.83
N PHE A 186 18.92 13.39 24.58
CA PHE A 186 19.86 13.24 23.45
C PHE A 186 20.87 14.38 23.39
N SER A 187 20.45 15.62 23.68
CA SER A 187 21.36 16.75 23.78
C SER A 187 22.43 16.55 24.84
N SER A 188 22.10 15.93 25.99
CA SER A 188 23.08 15.67 27.07
C SER A 188 24.17 14.68 26.69
N ILE A 189 23.92 13.85 25.67
CA ILE A 189 24.92 12.93 25.11
C ILE A 189 25.45 13.42 23.73
N HIS A 190 25.35 14.72 23.49
CA HIS A 190 25.85 15.38 22.27
C HIS A 190 25.25 14.86 20.98
N GLN A 191 24.00 14.37 21.00
CA GLN A 191 23.25 13.98 19.82
C GLN A 191 22.12 14.96 19.53
N ASP A 192 22.10 15.58 18.34
CA ASP A 192 21.01 16.46 17.91
C ASP A 192 19.92 15.63 17.21
N ILE A 193 19.07 14.99 18.01
CA ILE A 193 17.92 14.24 17.53
C ILE A 193 16.66 15.06 17.78
N LYS A 194 15.86 15.24 16.72
CA LYS A 194 14.53 15.87 16.78
C LYS A 194 13.46 14.79 16.80
N PRO A 195 12.89 14.45 17.96
CA PRO A 195 11.77 13.51 18.01
C PRO A 195 10.57 14.05 17.25
N VAL A 196 9.89 13.19 16.51
CA VAL A 196 8.70 13.53 15.73
C VAL A 196 7.48 12.92 16.40
N ILE A 197 6.40 13.72 16.49
CA ILE A 197 5.11 13.27 17.00
C ILE A 197 4.17 13.15 15.79
N MET A 198 3.52 11.99 15.64
CA MET A 198 2.51 11.77 14.62
C MET A 198 1.15 11.54 15.31
N LEU A 199 0.18 12.38 14.97
CA LEU A 199 -1.20 12.27 15.44
C LEU A 199 -2.08 11.80 14.28
N LYS A 200 -2.89 10.75 14.49
CA LYS A 200 -3.73 10.14 13.48
C LYS A 200 -5.19 10.23 13.87
N SER A 201 -6.04 10.71 12.95
CA SER A 201 -7.49 10.74 13.07
C SER A 201 -8.15 9.88 11.99
N LYS A 202 -9.42 9.49 12.18
CA LYS A 202 -10.17 8.69 11.20
C LYS A 202 -10.54 9.48 9.95
N THR A 203 -10.86 10.78 10.12
CA THR A 203 -11.29 11.64 9.02
C THR A 203 -10.53 12.96 9.01
N ILE A 204 -10.52 13.63 7.85
CA ILE A 204 -9.92 14.97 7.68
C ILE A 204 -10.60 15.99 8.59
N ALA A 205 -11.92 15.91 8.73
CA ALA A 205 -12.70 16.84 9.57
C ALA A 205 -12.36 16.68 11.07
N GLU A 206 -12.21 15.45 11.55
CA GLU A 206 -11.76 15.16 12.92
C GLU A 206 -10.33 15.66 13.14
N ASN A 207 -9.44 15.42 12.19
CA ASN A 207 -8.06 15.90 12.28
C ASN A 207 -7.98 17.42 12.41
N LYS A 208 -8.79 18.15 11.63
CA LYS A 208 -8.80 19.61 11.67
C LYS A 208 -9.32 20.12 13.03
N ARG A 209 -10.45 19.57 13.52
CA ARG A 209 -10.99 19.93 14.84
C ARG A 209 -9.99 19.66 15.96
N PHE A 210 -9.39 18.47 15.95
CA PHE A 210 -8.37 18.11 16.92
C PHE A 210 -7.16 19.04 16.86
N TYR A 211 -6.70 19.39 15.66
CA TYR A 211 -5.57 20.31 15.49
C TYR A 211 -5.88 21.70 16.07
N ASP A 212 -7.05 22.26 15.77
CA ASP A 212 -7.45 23.57 16.27
C ASP A 212 -7.57 23.58 17.81
N GLU A 213 -8.16 22.54 18.39
CA GLU A 213 -8.26 22.34 19.83
C GLU A 213 -6.87 22.22 20.48
N PHE A 214 -6.02 21.37 19.92
CA PHE A 214 -4.67 21.13 20.43
C PHE A 214 -3.82 22.40 20.39
N ILE A 215 -3.84 23.17 19.31
CA ILE A 215 -3.10 24.43 19.20
C ILE A 215 -3.63 25.47 20.20
N ASN A 216 -4.93 25.54 20.39
CA ASN A 216 -5.51 26.45 21.37
C ASN A 216 -5.10 26.04 22.80
N THR A 217 -5.15 24.76 23.12
CA THR A 217 -4.74 24.28 24.43
C THR A 217 -3.26 24.60 24.71
N ILE A 218 -2.36 24.35 23.76
CA ILE A 218 -0.93 24.66 23.94
C ILE A 218 -0.67 26.15 24.12
N LYS A 219 -1.38 27.02 23.41
CA LYS A 219 -1.21 28.47 23.53
C LYS A 219 -1.54 29.02 24.92
N PHE A 220 -2.43 28.38 25.64
CA PHE A 220 -2.89 28.78 26.96
C PHE A 220 -2.30 27.94 28.10
N LEU A 221 -1.46 26.94 27.80
CA LEU A 221 -0.78 26.15 28.81
C LEU A 221 0.19 27.03 29.59
N SER A 222 0.00 27.10 30.90
CA SER A 222 0.94 27.75 31.83
C SER A 222 1.97 26.76 32.34
N VAL A 223 3.04 27.24 32.95
CA VAL A 223 4.05 26.39 33.60
C VAL A 223 3.42 25.60 34.74
N GLU A 224 2.44 26.18 35.44
CA GLU A 224 1.72 25.59 36.57
C GLU A 224 0.82 24.40 36.14
N ASP A 225 0.34 24.40 34.91
CA ASP A 225 -0.43 23.28 34.32
C ASP A 225 0.44 22.06 33.99
N ILE A 226 1.76 22.22 33.98
CA ILE A 226 2.75 21.20 33.60
C ILE A 226 3.43 20.61 34.84
N GLU A 227 3.41 21.29 36.00
CA GLU A 227 3.93 20.81 37.27
C GLU A 227 2.90 19.93 37.98
N LEU A 228 2.77 18.68 37.49
CA LEU A 228 2.05 17.59 38.16
C LEU A 228 3.01 16.53 38.63
#